data_8e29dbfaf0ea82a5a74cb4ee166de5dc
#
_entry.id   8e29dbfaf0ea82a5a74cb4ee166de5dc
#
_cell.length_a   1.000
_cell.length_b   1.000
_cell.length_c   1.000
_cell.angle_alpha   90.00
_cell.angle_beta   90.00
_cell.angle_gamma   90.00
#
_symmetry.space_group_name_H-M   'P 1'
#
loop_
_entity.id
_entity.type
_entity.pdbx_description
1 polymer ?
#
loop_
_entity_poly.entity_id
_entity_poly.type
_entity_poly.pdbx_seq_one_letter_code
_entity_poly.pdbx_strand_id
1 'polypeptide(L)'
;MRYLLLCAALCACAASGGRLVPAVEAPVLLAEFDSAAAAARLRWNQTPGPLFIAYELQRAAGEGQDFATIARIESAAETTAVDSGLAGDAAYRYRLLLHHSRPGRAPRVLVSGQVEGGIHQLVITWRLPSGFLPARLVVDGQGVVYVAGAGAARVERFDRAGHALGSWGLDAGQLACLEAVSLAVPALAVDRFNNLYVAYNLRERGKAPRSQWTKFDGRGRRIWTYPLEGIFARAVAVDPEGRIFIEGLNQLYQYNPEGELVARYPLPSLPAFGLHFWKGYFAVLVFPHLFTDGDWQAPRLVAYSGPERGEAVMIMGRDPASPEDSGGGLLRQPLDFAVDEATSRAFVLDAGHSGVVVFRHNRFLTSWGKAGDQEGAFRFSGAAEVVEDLLTGAAAQRQVMAGGIARDQEGYLYVADTFNNRIQKFGP
;
A
#
# COMPACT_ATOMS: atom_id res chain seq x y z
N MET A 1 -39.37 1.96 -3.72
CA MET A 1 -40.20 3.15 -4.07
C MET A 1 -39.36 4.40 -3.89
N ARG A 2 -38.41 4.64 -4.84
CA ARG A 2 -37.63 5.89 -5.01
C ARG A 2 -36.95 5.88 -6.39
N TYR A 3 -37.77 5.83 -7.43
CA TYR A 3 -37.42 6.17 -8.81
C TYR A 3 -38.41 7.26 -9.24
N LEU A 4 -38.10 8.51 -8.93
CA LEU A 4 -38.86 9.64 -9.45
C LEU A 4 -38.17 10.93 -8.99
N LEU A 5 -37.05 11.28 -9.64
CA LEU A 5 -36.53 12.65 -9.62
C LEU A 5 -35.36 12.82 -10.65
N LEU A 6 -35.56 12.32 -11.87
CA LEU A 6 -34.67 12.61 -13.00
C LEU A 6 -35.45 12.90 -14.31
N CYS A 7 -36.62 13.47 -14.23
CA CYS A 7 -37.44 13.82 -15.40
C CYS A 7 -38.00 15.26 -15.39
N ALA A 8 -37.32 16.19 -14.72
CA ALA A 8 -37.81 17.58 -14.67
C ALA A 8 -36.88 18.61 -15.32
N ALA A 9 -35.85 18.20 -16.08
CA ALA A 9 -34.96 19.14 -16.80
C ALA A 9 -35.08 19.01 -18.35
N LEU A 10 -36.07 18.32 -18.88
CA LEU A 10 -36.21 18.06 -20.32
C LEU A 10 -37.43 18.70 -20.98
N CYS A 11 -38.07 19.70 -20.37
CA CYS A 11 -39.23 20.33 -20.96
C CYS A 11 -39.16 21.88 -20.94
N ALA A 12 -38.14 22.48 -21.53
CA ALA A 12 -38.17 23.89 -21.96
C ALA A 12 -37.05 24.20 -22.95
N CYS A 13 -37.11 23.63 -24.16
CA CYS A 13 -36.43 24.14 -25.36
C CYS A 13 -36.88 23.39 -26.62
N ALA A 14 -38.19 23.46 -26.90
CA ALA A 14 -38.74 23.06 -28.20
C ALA A 14 -39.03 24.34 -29.02
N ALA A 15 -37.99 25.02 -29.49
CA ALA A 15 -38.09 26.02 -30.57
C ALA A 15 -36.67 26.48 -30.97
N SER A 16 -35.93 25.61 -31.62
CA SER A 16 -34.91 25.88 -32.66
C SER A 16 -34.22 24.55 -32.95
N GLY A 17 -34.30 24.08 -34.17
CA GLY A 17 -33.72 22.77 -34.61
C GLY A 17 -32.20 22.72 -34.63
N GLY A 18 -31.55 23.19 -33.57
CA GLY A 18 -30.13 23.03 -33.32
C GLY A 18 -29.90 21.68 -32.63
N ARG A 19 -29.30 20.70 -33.30
CA ARG A 19 -28.73 19.52 -32.68
C ARG A 19 -27.88 19.97 -31.49
N LEU A 20 -28.25 19.62 -30.27
CA LEU A 20 -27.39 19.79 -29.10
C LEU A 20 -26.11 19.02 -29.36
N VAL A 21 -25.05 19.74 -29.67
CA VAL A 21 -23.71 19.16 -29.76
C VAL A 21 -23.28 18.91 -28.33
N PRO A 22 -23.02 17.63 -27.91
CA PRO A 22 -22.63 17.32 -26.56
C PRO A 22 -21.40 18.14 -26.15
N ALA A 23 -21.33 18.53 -24.90
CA ALA A 23 -20.15 19.19 -24.36
C ALA A 23 -18.94 18.22 -24.51
N VAL A 24 -17.82 18.74 -25.01
CA VAL A 24 -16.58 17.98 -25.03
C VAL A 24 -15.97 18.15 -23.66
N GLU A 25 -15.74 17.04 -22.99
CA GLU A 25 -15.13 17.00 -21.66
C GLU A 25 -13.61 16.81 -21.76
N ALA A 26 -12.89 17.26 -20.73
CA ALA A 26 -11.46 17.01 -20.63
C ALA A 26 -11.19 15.49 -20.52
N PRO A 27 -10.15 14.97 -21.19
CA PRO A 27 -9.83 13.56 -21.10
C PRO A 27 -9.36 13.19 -19.67
N VAL A 28 -9.68 11.96 -19.24
CA VAL A 28 -9.15 11.37 -18.01
C VAL A 28 -7.93 10.56 -18.39
N LEU A 29 -6.75 10.97 -17.91
CA LEU A 29 -5.48 10.29 -18.17
C LEU A 29 -5.15 9.37 -16.98
N LEU A 30 -4.69 8.16 -17.28
CA LEU A 30 -4.18 7.18 -16.32
C LEU A 30 -2.77 6.76 -16.75
N ALA A 31 -1.90 6.44 -15.79
CA ALA A 31 -0.56 5.95 -16.04
C ALA A 31 -0.25 4.75 -15.15
N GLU A 32 0.36 3.72 -15.75
CA GLU A 32 0.95 2.57 -15.06
C GLU A 32 2.45 2.58 -15.34
N PHE A 33 3.26 2.55 -14.28
CA PHE A 33 4.72 2.55 -14.40
C PHE A 33 5.25 1.12 -14.28
N ASP A 34 5.96 0.67 -15.30
CA ASP A 34 6.61 -0.64 -15.35
C ASP A 34 8.11 -0.46 -15.12
N SER A 35 8.55 -0.72 -13.89
CA SER A 35 9.96 -0.59 -13.49
C SER A 35 10.87 -1.57 -14.23
N ALA A 36 10.39 -2.75 -14.59
CA ALA A 36 11.18 -3.75 -15.34
C ALA A 36 11.39 -3.34 -16.80
N ALA A 37 10.40 -2.69 -17.40
CA ALA A 37 10.47 -2.19 -18.76
C ALA A 37 11.05 -0.78 -18.87
N ALA A 38 11.32 -0.10 -17.74
CA ALA A 38 11.66 1.32 -17.67
C ALA A 38 10.68 2.18 -18.49
N ALA A 39 9.39 1.97 -18.32
CA ALA A 39 8.35 2.54 -19.17
C ALA A 39 7.11 2.96 -18.38
N ALA A 40 6.40 3.96 -18.88
CA ALA A 40 5.05 4.32 -18.46
C ALA A 40 4.05 3.93 -19.55
N ARG A 41 3.02 3.17 -19.18
CA ARG A 41 1.88 2.84 -20.03
C ARG A 41 0.77 3.83 -19.71
N LEU A 42 0.40 4.63 -20.69
CA LEU A 42 -0.60 5.68 -20.56
C LEU A 42 -1.88 5.27 -21.26
N ARG A 43 -3.02 5.55 -20.68
CA ARG A 43 -4.33 5.32 -21.27
C ARG A 43 -5.29 6.43 -20.88
N TRP A 44 -6.27 6.67 -21.76
CA TRP A 44 -7.29 7.70 -21.54
C TRP A 44 -8.62 7.29 -22.16
N ASN A 45 -9.68 8.01 -21.77
CA ASN A 45 -11.00 7.82 -22.35
C ASN A 45 -11.06 8.37 -23.78
N GLN A 46 -11.74 7.65 -24.66
CA GLN A 46 -11.98 8.10 -26.03
C GLN A 46 -12.86 9.36 -26.05
N THR A 47 -12.47 10.33 -26.86
CA THR A 47 -13.31 11.50 -27.15
C THR A 47 -14.15 11.22 -28.40
N PRO A 48 -15.48 11.20 -28.29
CA PRO A 48 -16.33 10.87 -29.44
C PRO A 48 -16.41 12.01 -30.46
N GLY A 49 -16.40 11.65 -31.73
CA GLY A 49 -17.04 12.36 -32.81
C GLY A 49 -16.21 13.35 -33.63
N PRO A 50 -16.89 14.10 -34.51
CA PRO A 50 -16.28 14.90 -35.57
C PRO A 50 -15.58 16.19 -35.10
N LEU A 51 -15.56 16.41 -33.79
CA LEU A 51 -14.94 17.59 -33.17
C LEU A 51 -13.47 17.36 -32.80
N PHE A 52 -13.00 16.10 -32.84
CA PHE A 52 -11.64 15.72 -32.50
C PHE A 52 -10.64 16.19 -33.55
N ILE A 53 -9.50 16.70 -33.10
CA ILE A 53 -8.35 17.03 -33.97
C ILE A 53 -7.18 16.13 -33.63
N ALA A 54 -6.71 16.15 -32.36
CA ALA A 54 -5.59 15.34 -31.91
C ALA A 54 -5.56 15.24 -30.39
N TYR A 55 -4.95 14.18 -29.89
CA TYR A 55 -4.36 14.16 -28.56
C TYR A 55 -2.90 14.59 -28.63
N GLU A 56 -2.46 15.34 -27.65
CA GLU A 56 -1.06 15.68 -27.46
C GLU A 56 -0.63 15.26 -26.07
N LEU A 57 0.19 14.21 -25.98
CA LEU A 57 0.73 13.69 -24.74
C LEU A 57 1.98 14.46 -24.38
N GLN A 58 2.03 14.97 -23.17
CA GLN A 58 3.16 15.75 -22.66
C GLN A 58 3.71 15.14 -21.38
N ARG A 59 5.04 15.22 -21.23
CA ARG A 59 5.79 14.76 -20.06
C ARG A 59 6.65 15.88 -19.48
N ALA A 60 6.72 15.94 -18.15
CA ALA A 60 7.71 16.69 -17.40
C ALA A 60 8.48 15.74 -16.48
N ALA A 61 9.78 15.98 -16.30
CA ALA A 61 10.61 15.27 -15.32
C ALA A 61 10.76 16.11 -14.04
N GLY A 62 10.74 15.45 -12.89
CA GLY A 62 10.87 16.11 -11.59
C GLY A 62 9.68 17.01 -11.23
N GLU A 63 9.90 18.00 -10.38
CA GLU A 63 8.87 18.93 -9.91
C GLU A 63 8.66 20.16 -10.85
N GLY A 64 9.46 20.27 -11.91
CA GLY A 64 9.39 21.34 -12.90
C GLY A 64 8.04 21.40 -13.63
N GLN A 65 7.64 22.57 -14.13
CA GLN A 65 6.43 22.76 -14.94
C GLN A 65 6.71 22.67 -16.44
N ASP A 66 7.92 22.30 -16.84
CA ASP A 66 8.37 22.28 -18.22
C ASP A 66 7.92 20.95 -18.90
N PHE A 67 6.68 20.97 -19.39
CA PHE A 67 6.11 19.87 -20.13
C PHE A 67 6.60 19.87 -21.58
N ALA A 68 7.23 18.79 -22.00
CA ALA A 68 7.58 18.53 -23.38
C ALA A 68 6.58 17.58 -24.04
N THR A 69 6.20 17.85 -25.27
CA THR A 69 5.36 16.94 -26.07
C THR A 69 6.16 15.70 -26.43
N ILE A 70 5.66 14.52 -26.06
CA ILE A 70 6.28 13.22 -26.37
C ILE A 70 5.54 12.45 -27.45
N ALA A 71 4.25 12.73 -27.65
CA ALA A 71 3.47 12.14 -28.73
C ALA A 71 2.33 13.08 -29.18
N ARG A 72 2.01 13.05 -30.48
CA ARG A 72 0.81 13.64 -31.06
C ARG A 72 0.06 12.56 -31.81
N ILE A 73 -1.20 12.36 -31.46
CA ILE A 73 -2.03 11.23 -31.88
C ILE A 73 -3.26 11.79 -32.59
N GLU A 74 -3.39 11.55 -33.88
CA GLU A 74 -4.44 12.10 -34.74
C GLU A 74 -5.65 11.16 -34.89
N SER A 75 -5.62 10.01 -34.23
CA SER A 75 -6.74 9.06 -34.18
C SER A 75 -7.50 9.16 -32.86
N ALA A 76 -8.78 9.48 -32.91
CA ALA A 76 -9.63 9.48 -31.73
C ALA A 76 -9.83 8.08 -31.11
N ALA A 77 -9.63 7.03 -31.89
CA ALA A 77 -9.75 5.64 -31.42
C ALA A 77 -8.51 5.16 -30.68
N GLU A 78 -7.38 5.82 -30.85
CA GLU A 78 -6.14 5.49 -30.16
C GLU A 78 -6.13 6.16 -28.79
N THR A 79 -6.25 5.33 -27.74
CA THR A 79 -6.41 5.78 -26.36
C THR A 79 -5.32 5.26 -25.43
N THR A 80 -4.21 4.82 -26.01
CA THR A 80 -3.05 4.30 -25.26
C THR A 80 -1.74 4.81 -25.87
N ALA A 81 -0.74 4.96 -25.03
CA ALA A 81 0.63 5.23 -25.44
C ALA A 81 1.62 4.58 -24.47
N VAL A 82 2.85 4.34 -24.94
CA VAL A 82 3.95 3.86 -24.11
C VAL A 82 5.09 4.85 -24.20
N ASP A 83 5.51 5.38 -23.06
CA ASP A 83 6.73 6.16 -22.94
C ASP A 83 7.82 5.28 -22.34
N SER A 84 8.86 4.99 -23.08
CA SER A 84 9.92 4.04 -22.72
C SER A 84 11.27 4.75 -22.55
N GLY A 85 12.23 4.06 -21.93
CA GLY A 85 13.55 4.61 -21.65
C GLY A 85 13.54 5.64 -20.53
N LEU A 86 12.62 5.50 -19.59
CA LEU A 86 12.55 6.34 -18.41
C LEU A 86 13.74 6.05 -17.50
N ALA A 87 14.36 7.10 -16.97
CA ALA A 87 15.41 6.94 -15.98
C ALA A 87 14.83 6.43 -14.66
N GLY A 88 15.51 5.48 -14.03
CA GLY A 88 15.23 5.14 -12.63
C GLY A 88 15.44 6.36 -11.73
N ASP A 89 14.74 6.37 -10.60
CA ASP A 89 14.86 7.40 -9.55
C ASP A 89 14.36 8.80 -9.96
N ALA A 90 13.69 8.91 -11.10
CA ALA A 90 13.07 10.14 -11.55
C ALA A 90 11.54 10.08 -11.41
N ALA A 91 10.96 11.13 -10.84
CA ALA A 91 9.53 11.33 -10.91
C ALA A 91 9.15 11.92 -12.27
N TYR A 92 8.11 11.40 -12.86
CA TYR A 92 7.56 11.88 -14.13
C TYR A 92 6.12 12.32 -13.93
N ARG A 93 5.76 13.40 -14.63
CA ARG A 93 4.37 13.87 -14.71
C ARG A 93 3.93 13.90 -16.14
N TYR A 94 2.72 13.42 -16.37
CA TYR A 94 2.09 13.41 -17.67
C TYR A 94 0.81 14.21 -17.64
N ARG A 95 0.51 14.83 -18.76
CA ARG A 95 -0.80 15.43 -19.06
C ARG A 95 -1.16 15.18 -20.52
N LEU A 96 -2.45 15.12 -20.78
CA LEU A 96 -2.98 14.94 -22.12
C LEU A 96 -3.77 16.18 -22.53
N LEU A 97 -3.41 16.76 -23.66
CA LEU A 97 -4.11 17.86 -24.27
C LEU A 97 -5.03 17.30 -25.35
N LEU A 98 -6.32 17.61 -25.28
CA LEU A 98 -7.27 17.29 -26.31
C LEU A 98 -7.50 18.53 -27.17
N HIS A 99 -7.01 18.49 -28.39
CA HIS A 99 -7.28 19.51 -29.42
C HIS A 99 -8.61 19.18 -30.10
N HIS A 100 -9.54 20.11 -30.08
CA HIS A 100 -10.85 19.95 -30.71
C HIS A 100 -11.32 21.24 -31.37
N SER A 101 -12.17 21.14 -32.38
CA SER A 101 -12.75 22.29 -33.07
C SER A 101 -14.25 22.11 -33.26
N ARG A 102 -15.02 23.18 -33.09
CA ARG A 102 -16.42 23.21 -33.48
C ARG A 102 -16.56 23.92 -34.80
N PRO A 103 -17.49 23.52 -35.69
CA PRO A 103 -17.73 24.19 -36.94
C PRO A 103 -17.92 25.71 -36.72
N GLY A 104 -17.16 26.53 -37.47
CA GLY A 104 -17.22 27.97 -37.39
C GLY A 104 -16.58 28.61 -36.16
N ARG A 105 -15.83 27.88 -35.38
CA ARG A 105 -15.06 28.38 -34.21
C ARG A 105 -13.60 28.00 -34.27
N ALA A 106 -12.74 28.81 -33.65
CA ALA A 106 -11.33 28.50 -33.50
C ALA A 106 -11.14 27.20 -32.70
N PRO A 107 -10.07 26.41 -33.01
CA PRO A 107 -9.69 25.24 -32.22
C PRO A 107 -9.51 25.59 -30.73
N ARG A 108 -9.88 24.66 -29.87
CA ARG A 108 -9.72 24.77 -28.43
C ARG A 108 -8.90 23.58 -27.90
N VAL A 109 -8.30 23.76 -26.74
CA VAL A 109 -7.54 22.73 -26.06
C VAL A 109 -8.17 22.49 -24.68
N LEU A 110 -8.45 21.23 -24.37
CA LEU A 110 -8.81 20.79 -23.03
C LEU A 110 -7.63 20.00 -22.46
N VAL A 111 -7.32 20.22 -21.21
CA VAL A 111 -6.18 19.59 -20.53
C VAL A 111 -6.72 18.60 -19.52
N SER A 112 -6.20 17.37 -19.52
CA SER A 112 -6.48 16.38 -18.49
C SER A 112 -5.98 16.82 -17.11
N GLY A 113 -6.40 16.14 -16.07
CA GLY A 113 -5.66 16.09 -14.82
C GLY A 113 -4.21 15.61 -15.06
N GLN A 114 -3.30 15.98 -14.19
CA GLN A 114 -1.93 15.47 -14.24
C GLN A 114 -1.89 14.11 -13.52
N VAL A 115 -1.15 13.16 -14.11
CA VAL A 115 -0.76 11.92 -13.45
C VAL A 115 0.74 11.97 -13.17
N GLU A 116 1.12 11.56 -11.99
CA GLU A 116 2.51 11.57 -11.53
C GLU A 116 2.91 10.16 -11.10
N GLY A 117 4.15 9.79 -11.35
CA GLY A 117 4.72 8.55 -10.87
C GLY A 117 6.20 8.48 -11.16
N GLY A 118 6.82 7.42 -10.69
CA GLY A 118 8.23 7.17 -10.89
C GLY A 118 8.48 5.70 -11.17
N ILE A 119 9.62 5.42 -11.74
CA ILE A 119 10.12 4.07 -11.87
C ILE A 119 10.97 3.78 -10.65
N HIS A 120 10.52 2.84 -9.86
CA HIS A 120 11.33 2.27 -8.81
C HIS A 120 12.16 1.14 -9.41
N GLN A 121 13.37 1.46 -9.84
CA GLN A 121 14.26 0.50 -10.46
C GLN A 121 14.63 -0.59 -9.46
N LEU A 122 14.51 -1.86 -9.86
CA LEU A 122 15.05 -2.95 -9.07
C LEU A 122 16.57 -2.81 -8.96
N VAL A 123 17.05 -2.70 -7.73
CA VAL A 123 18.48 -2.52 -7.42
C VAL A 123 19.13 -3.88 -7.19
N ILE A 124 18.50 -4.72 -6.34
CA ILE A 124 19.03 -6.03 -5.99
C ILE A 124 17.91 -6.94 -5.50
N THR A 125 18.08 -8.21 -5.73
CA THR A 125 17.25 -9.29 -5.18
C THR A 125 18.13 -10.24 -4.38
N TRP A 126 17.71 -10.61 -3.16
CA TRP A 126 18.36 -11.69 -2.43
C TRP A 126 17.35 -12.70 -1.92
N ARG A 127 17.77 -13.97 -1.93
CA ARG A 127 16.94 -15.09 -1.50
C ARG A 127 17.20 -15.40 -0.03
N LEU A 128 16.15 -15.85 0.64
CA LEU A 128 16.24 -16.30 2.01
C LEU A 128 16.41 -17.84 2.08
N PRO A 129 16.77 -18.38 3.24
CA PRO A 129 16.80 -19.82 3.44
C PRO A 129 15.47 -20.46 3.02
N SER A 130 15.55 -21.64 2.42
CA SER A 130 14.37 -22.36 1.93
C SER A 130 13.31 -22.51 3.02
N GLY A 131 12.05 -22.20 2.69
CA GLY A 131 10.91 -22.30 3.59
C GLY A 131 10.81 -21.19 4.64
N PHE A 132 11.64 -20.15 4.58
CA PHE A 132 11.54 -19.02 5.53
C PHE A 132 10.29 -18.16 5.29
N LEU A 133 9.89 -17.98 4.05
CA LEU A 133 8.73 -17.19 3.64
C LEU A 133 8.73 -15.79 4.27
N PRO A 134 9.57 -14.84 3.79
CA PRO A 134 9.65 -13.49 4.36
C PRO A 134 8.30 -12.79 4.28
N ALA A 135 7.82 -12.20 5.38
CA ALA A 135 6.47 -11.69 5.41
C ALA A 135 6.31 -10.33 6.11
N ARG A 136 7.25 -9.94 6.95
CA ARG A 136 7.36 -8.58 7.50
C ARG A 136 8.82 -8.17 7.48
N LEU A 137 9.06 -6.89 7.25
CA LEU A 137 10.40 -6.34 7.34
C LEU A 137 10.37 -4.89 7.82
N VAL A 138 11.44 -4.49 8.47
CA VAL A 138 11.70 -3.10 8.87
C VAL A 138 13.16 -2.79 8.62
N VAL A 139 13.47 -1.51 8.42
CA VAL A 139 14.84 -1.04 8.22
C VAL A 139 15.18 -0.03 9.29
N ASP A 140 16.29 -0.21 9.96
CA ASP A 140 16.73 0.74 11.00
C ASP A 140 17.49 1.95 10.42
N GLY A 141 17.84 2.91 11.27
CA GLY A 141 18.55 4.12 10.88
C GLY A 141 19.97 3.89 10.34
N GLN A 142 20.53 2.69 10.51
CA GLN A 142 21.83 2.28 9.95
C GLN A 142 21.67 1.53 8.64
N GLY A 143 20.43 1.24 8.22
CA GLY A 143 20.11 0.50 7.01
C GLY A 143 20.18 -1.02 7.18
N VAL A 144 20.14 -1.50 8.42
CA VAL A 144 20.01 -2.93 8.69
C VAL A 144 18.55 -3.33 8.46
N VAL A 145 18.35 -4.37 7.64
CA VAL A 145 17.05 -4.92 7.28
C VAL A 145 16.76 -6.12 8.19
N TYR A 146 15.71 -6.02 8.99
CA TYR A 146 15.21 -7.11 9.83
C TYR A 146 14.00 -7.72 9.15
N VAL A 147 14.00 -9.05 9.02
CA VAL A 147 12.97 -9.80 8.30
C VAL A 147 12.39 -10.88 9.20
N ALA A 148 11.07 -10.87 9.37
CA ALA A 148 10.35 -11.97 10.01
C ALA A 148 9.67 -12.83 8.95
N GLY A 149 9.78 -14.15 9.13
CA GLY A 149 9.19 -15.14 8.24
C GLY A 149 7.81 -15.60 8.70
N ALA A 150 6.97 -15.96 7.75
CA ALA A 150 5.69 -16.60 8.02
C ALA A 150 5.90 -18.04 8.48
N GLY A 151 5.35 -18.39 9.65
CA GLY A 151 5.54 -19.71 10.25
C GLY A 151 6.93 -19.95 10.84
N ALA A 152 7.88 -19.05 10.67
CA ALA A 152 9.22 -19.14 11.26
C ALA A 152 9.31 -18.25 12.50
N ALA A 153 9.47 -18.87 13.68
CA ALA A 153 9.65 -18.13 14.93
C ALA A 153 11.07 -17.57 15.06
N ARG A 154 11.51 -16.81 14.05
CA ARG A 154 12.85 -16.21 14.03
C ARG A 154 12.87 -14.93 13.20
N VAL A 155 13.88 -14.11 13.45
CA VAL A 155 14.21 -12.90 12.70
C VAL A 155 15.56 -13.10 12.01
N GLU A 156 15.60 -12.80 10.73
CA GLU A 156 16.83 -12.71 9.94
C GLU A 156 17.26 -11.24 9.83
N ARG A 157 18.56 -11.00 9.73
CA ARG A 157 19.13 -9.65 9.65
C ARG A 157 20.09 -9.55 8.48
N PHE A 158 19.96 -8.50 7.68
CA PHE A 158 20.77 -8.26 6.48
C PHE A 158 21.31 -6.82 6.48
N ASP A 159 22.41 -6.61 5.79
CA ASP A 159 22.83 -5.27 5.40
C ASP A 159 22.02 -4.77 4.18
N ARG A 160 22.26 -3.52 3.75
CA ARG A 160 21.60 -2.90 2.58
C ARG A 160 21.89 -3.60 1.26
N ALA A 161 22.97 -4.38 1.18
CA ALA A 161 23.35 -5.15 0.00
C ALA A 161 22.79 -6.58 0.02
N GLY A 162 22.08 -6.96 1.09
CA GLY A 162 21.49 -8.29 1.25
C GLY A 162 22.44 -9.33 1.81
N HIS A 163 23.62 -8.95 2.36
CA HIS A 163 24.49 -9.88 3.04
C HIS A 163 23.92 -10.18 4.44
N ALA A 164 23.87 -11.46 4.79
CA ALA A 164 23.37 -11.90 6.10
C ALA A 164 24.29 -11.42 7.22
N LEU A 165 23.71 -10.72 8.18
CA LEU A 165 24.39 -10.26 9.40
C LEU A 165 24.14 -11.19 10.60
N GLY A 166 23.23 -12.16 10.46
CA GLY A 166 22.87 -13.14 11.48
C GLY A 166 21.38 -13.29 11.65
N SER A 167 21.00 -14.24 12.51
CA SER A 167 19.60 -14.51 12.84
C SER A 167 19.47 -14.94 14.29
N TRP A 168 18.26 -14.82 14.85
CA TRP A 168 17.94 -15.36 16.17
C TRP A 168 16.51 -15.85 16.24
N GLY A 169 16.30 -16.88 17.06
CA GLY A 169 14.99 -17.42 17.34
C GLY A 169 14.17 -16.49 18.25
N LEU A 170 12.86 -16.49 18.05
CA LEU A 170 11.89 -16.06 19.02
C LEU A 170 11.69 -17.18 20.06
N ASP A 171 10.77 -17.05 20.99
CA ASP A 171 10.56 -18.10 21.99
C ASP A 171 10.04 -19.40 21.38
N ALA A 172 10.22 -20.50 22.12
CA ALA A 172 9.73 -21.82 21.73
C ALA A 172 8.19 -21.81 21.55
N GLY A 173 7.73 -22.43 20.48
CA GLY A 173 6.34 -22.54 20.11
C GLY A 173 6.15 -22.33 18.61
N GLN A 174 4.97 -22.63 18.13
CA GLN A 174 4.58 -22.30 16.75
C GLN A 174 3.95 -20.91 16.75
N LEU A 175 4.31 -20.11 15.76
CA LEU A 175 3.61 -18.86 15.51
C LEU A 175 2.14 -19.15 15.25
N ALA A 176 1.28 -18.28 15.78
CA ALA A 176 -0.16 -18.43 15.69
C ALA A 176 -0.78 -17.23 14.98
N CYS A 177 -1.76 -17.48 14.14
CA CYS A 177 -2.54 -16.47 13.44
C CYS A 177 -3.90 -16.29 14.13
N LEU A 178 -4.37 -15.06 14.23
CA LEU A 178 -5.68 -14.71 14.76
C LEU A 178 -6.81 -14.93 13.78
N GLU A 179 -6.51 -14.83 12.52
CA GLU A 179 -7.49 -14.85 11.45
C GLU A 179 -7.05 -15.80 10.36
N ALA A 180 -7.97 -16.61 9.93
CA ALA A 180 -7.74 -17.62 8.90
C ALA A 180 -7.47 -17.01 7.48
N VAL A 181 -7.05 -15.75 7.38
CA VAL A 181 -6.79 -15.06 6.09
C VAL A 181 -5.32 -14.73 5.85
N SER A 182 -4.47 -14.80 6.88
CA SER A 182 -3.05 -14.50 6.74
C SER A 182 -2.19 -15.57 7.42
N LEU A 183 -0.94 -15.68 7.00
CA LEU A 183 0.04 -16.49 7.71
C LEU A 183 0.34 -15.89 9.09
N ALA A 184 0.70 -16.74 10.03
CA ALA A 184 1.18 -16.31 11.34
C ALA A 184 2.53 -15.60 11.20
N VAL A 185 2.55 -14.31 11.35
CA VAL A 185 3.72 -13.46 11.14
C VAL A 185 3.94 -12.57 12.37
N PRO A 186 5.18 -12.48 12.88
CA PRO A 186 5.52 -11.49 13.90
C PRO A 186 5.39 -10.07 13.34
N ALA A 187 4.85 -9.16 14.13
CA ALA A 187 4.88 -7.73 13.83
C ALA A 187 6.23 -7.14 14.26
N LEU A 188 6.78 -6.25 13.44
CA LEU A 188 8.09 -5.63 13.64
C LEU A 188 7.99 -4.11 13.70
N ALA A 189 8.77 -3.48 14.58
CA ALA A 189 9.05 -2.07 14.57
C ALA A 189 10.49 -1.80 15.04
N VAL A 190 11.07 -0.66 14.62
CA VAL A 190 12.38 -0.19 15.09
C VAL A 190 12.25 1.20 15.69
N ASP A 191 13.04 1.47 16.74
CA ASP A 191 13.14 2.81 17.31
C ASP A 191 14.33 3.59 16.73
N ARG A 192 14.42 4.88 17.05
CA ARG A 192 15.53 5.76 16.64
C ARG A 192 16.92 5.34 17.16
N PHE A 193 16.97 4.44 18.12
CA PHE A 193 18.19 3.88 18.69
C PHE A 193 18.57 2.54 18.08
N ASN A 194 17.85 2.13 17.00
CA ASN A 194 18.00 0.85 16.29
C ASN A 194 17.68 -0.37 17.16
N ASN A 195 16.84 -0.24 18.18
CA ASN A 195 16.28 -1.39 18.86
C ASN A 195 15.10 -1.94 18.06
N LEU A 196 15.02 -3.26 17.98
CA LEU A 196 13.94 -3.96 17.32
C LEU A 196 12.88 -4.39 18.34
N TYR A 197 11.63 -4.12 18.03
CA TYR A 197 10.46 -4.54 18.78
C TYR A 197 9.72 -5.60 17.96
N VAL A 198 9.48 -6.75 18.56
CA VAL A 198 8.82 -7.88 17.90
C VAL A 198 7.61 -8.27 18.74
N ALA A 199 6.41 -8.17 18.16
CA ALA A 199 5.18 -8.63 18.80
C ALA A 199 4.67 -9.87 18.06
N TYR A 200 4.34 -10.94 18.78
CA TYR A 200 3.99 -12.22 18.19
C TYR A 200 3.10 -13.07 19.08
N ASN A 201 2.38 -13.96 18.43
CA ASN A 201 1.46 -14.88 19.06
C ASN A 201 2.03 -16.30 18.93
N LEU A 202 1.97 -17.07 20.01
CA LEU A 202 2.49 -18.42 20.08
C LEU A 202 1.39 -19.41 20.45
N ARG A 203 1.41 -20.57 19.82
CA ARG A 203 0.62 -21.73 20.18
C ARG A 203 1.53 -22.88 20.55
N GLU A 204 1.32 -23.43 21.71
CA GLU A 204 1.96 -24.65 22.17
C GLU A 204 0.89 -25.74 22.30
N ARG A 205 1.25 -26.96 21.88
CA ARG A 205 0.31 -28.08 21.96
C ARG A 205 -0.16 -28.32 23.41
N GLY A 206 -1.48 -28.31 23.60
CA GLY A 206 -2.10 -28.54 24.93
C GLY A 206 -2.06 -27.33 25.88
N LYS A 207 -1.63 -26.17 25.40
CA LYS A 207 -1.66 -24.91 26.17
C LYS A 207 -2.56 -23.87 25.49
N ALA A 208 -3.05 -22.92 26.26
CA ALA A 208 -3.73 -21.75 25.72
C ALA A 208 -2.75 -20.93 24.85
N PRO A 209 -3.21 -20.34 23.74
CA PRO A 209 -2.39 -19.40 22.96
C PRO A 209 -1.92 -18.25 23.85
N ARG A 210 -0.69 -17.81 23.66
CA ARG A 210 -0.09 -16.69 24.37
C ARG A 210 0.50 -15.69 23.39
N SER A 211 0.47 -14.44 23.77
CA SER A 211 1.07 -13.36 23.02
C SER A 211 2.09 -12.63 23.85
N GLN A 212 3.07 -12.07 23.21
CA GLN A 212 4.11 -11.30 23.87
C GLN A 212 4.77 -10.33 22.90
N TRP A 213 5.47 -9.36 23.45
CA TRP A 213 6.38 -8.55 22.70
C TRP A 213 7.75 -8.49 23.35
N THR A 214 8.77 -8.40 22.52
CA THR A 214 10.17 -8.49 22.94
C THR A 214 10.94 -7.34 22.33
N LYS A 215 11.77 -6.68 23.13
CA LYS A 215 12.75 -5.70 22.67
C LYS A 215 14.10 -6.37 22.51
N PHE A 216 14.72 -6.17 21.36
CA PHE A 216 16.08 -6.58 21.06
C PHE A 216 16.95 -5.37 20.79
N ASP A 217 18.24 -5.41 21.09
CA ASP A 217 19.18 -4.44 20.55
C ASP A 217 19.46 -4.69 19.07
N GLY A 218 20.11 -3.73 18.39
CA GLY A 218 20.43 -3.84 16.96
C GLY A 218 21.32 -5.04 16.57
N ARG A 219 21.85 -5.78 17.55
CA ARG A 219 22.62 -7.01 17.34
C ARG A 219 21.80 -8.27 17.56
N GLY A 220 20.52 -8.15 17.94
CA GLY A 220 19.64 -9.28 18.23
C GLY A 220 19.75 -9.82 19.66
N ARG A 221 20.45 -9.11 20.56
CA ARG A 221 20.45 -9.49 21.96
C ARG A 221 19.13 -9.05 22.60
N ARG A 222 18.42 -9.99 23.22
CA ARG A 222 17.17 -9.72 23.94
C ARG A 222 17.46 -8.79 25.13
N ILE A 223 16.71 -7.67 25.20
CA ILE A 223 16.77 -6.74 26.32
C ILE A 223 15.74 -7.17 27.35
N TRP A 224 14.47 -7.31 26.96
CA TRP A 224 13.38 -7.79 27.80
C TRP A 224 12.20 -8.29 26.95
N THR A 225 11.29 -9.03 27.61
CA THR A 225 10.08 -9.58 27.03
C THR A 225 8.91 -9.32 27.98
N TYR A 226 7.79 -8.88 27.44
CA TYR A 226 6.54 -8.66 28.16
C TYR A 226 5.44 -9.58 27.63
N PRO A 227 4.76 -10.32 28.51
CA PRO A 227 3.55 -11.04 28.13
C PRO A 227 2.42 -10.08 27.81
N LEU A 228 1.60 -10.46 26.85
CA LEU A 228 0.36 -9.78 26.48
C LEU A 228 -0.82 -10.64 26.94
N GLU A 229 -1.25 -10.47 28.19
CA GLU A 229 -2.32 -11.28 28.77
C GLU A 229 -3.67 -10.93 28.14
N GLY A 230 -4.32 -11.91 27.52
CA GLY A 230 -5.61 -11.74 26.87
C GLY A 230 -5.59 -10.83 25.62
N ILE A 231 -4.39 -10.50 25.14
CA ILE A 231 -4.18 -9.64 23.97
C ILE A 231 -3.52 -10.46 22.89
N PHE A 232 -4.08 -10.45 21.69
CA PHE A 232 -3.43 -10.99 20.50
C PHE A 232 -2.86 -9.85 19.68
N ALA A 233 -1.52 -9.82 19.55
CA ALA A 233 -0.82 -8.79 18.81
C ALA A 233 -1.02 -8.96 17.30
N ARG A 234 -1.35 -7.87 16.61
CA ARG A 234 -1.47 -7.78 15.16
C ARG A 234 -0.43 -6.88 14.52
N ALA A 235 -0.20 -5.75 15.17
CA ALA A 235 0.78 -4.78 14.71
C ALA A 235 1.51 -4.16 15.90
N VAL A 236 2.71 -3.65 15.66
CA VAL A 236 3.49 -2.88 16.62
C VAL A 236 4.07 -1.66 15.94
N ALA A 237 4.08 -0.53 16.62
CA ALA A 237 4.78 0.68 16.20
C ALA A 237 5.48 1.32 17.39
N VAL A 238 6.51 2.09 17.11
CA VAL A 238 7.24 2.89 18.10
C VAL A 238 7.29 4.33 17.59
N ASP A 239 6.89 5.27 18.42
CA ASP A 239 6.93 6.67 18.05
C ASP A 239 8.31 7.31 18.30
N PRO A 240 8.52 8.56 17.86
CA PRO A 240 9.79 9.25 18.07
C PRO A 240 10.18 9.46 19.55
N GLU A 241 9.20 9.46 20.47
CA GLU A 241 9.39 9.55 21.90
C GLU A 241 9.75 8.22 22.57
N GLY A 242 9.67 7.11 21.79
CA GLY A 242 9.97 5.75 22.25
C GLY A 242 8.77 5.06 22.90
N ARG A 243 7.56 5.64 22.80
CA ARG A 243 6.33 4.97 23.25
C ARG A 243 6.00 3.84 22.28
N ILE A 244 5.60 2.70 22.85
CA ILE A 244 5.31 1.51 22.07
C ILE A 244 3.80 1.34 21.97
N PHE A 245 3.31 1.11 20.76
CA PHE A 245 1.90 0.87 20.49
C PHE A 245 1.72 -0.52 19.92
N ILE A 246 0.87 -1.32 20.56
CA ILE A 246 0.55 -2.67 20.13
C ILE A 246 -0.93 -2.74 19.84
N GLU A 247 -1.26 -3.12 18.62
CA GLU A 247 -2.63 -3.39 18.23
C GLU A 247 -3.02 -4.81 18.62
N GLY A 248 -4.08 -4.91 19.42
CA GLY A 248 -4.79 -6.14 19.72
C GLY A 248 -6.09 -6.25 18.91
N LEU A 249 -6.97 -7.16 19.31
CA LEU A 249 -8.24 -7.41 18.61
C LEU A 249 -9.17 -6.18 18.59
N ASN A 250 -9.34 -5.54 19.73
CA ASN A 250 -10.35 -4.50 19.93
C ASN A 250 -9.78 -3.23 20.56
N GLN A 251 -8.50 -3.21 20.81
CA GLN A 251 -7.84 -2.11 21.50
C GLN A 251 -6.43 -1.90 20.99
N LEU A 252 -6.00 -0.65 21.05
CA LEU A 252 -4.62 -0.26 20.92
C LEU A 252 -4.06 -0.05 22.34
N TYR A 253 -2.95 -0.68 22.63
CA TYR A 253 -2.26 -0.62 23.90
C TYR A 253 -1.02 0.26 23.77
N GLN A 254 -0.90 1.26 24.61
CA GLN A 254 0.27 2.13 24.68
C GLN A 254 1.13 1.77 25.89
N TYR A 255 2.41 1.54 25.64
CA TYR A 255 3.43 1.31 26.65
C TYR A 255 4.43 2.47 26.65
N ASN A 256 5.01 2.77 27.81
CA ASN A 256 6.13 3.70 27.91
C ASN A 256 7.44 3.02 27.41
N PRO A 257 8.55 3.77 27.27
CA PRO A 257 9.83 3.20 26.83
C PRO A 257 10.38 2.09 27.76
N GLU A 258 9.95 2.08 29.02
CA GLU A 258 10.30 1.09 30.04
C GLU A 258 9.45 -0.19 29.96
N GLY A 259 8.38 -0.17 29.11
CA GLY A 259 7.52 -1.31 28.87
C GLY A 259 6.30 -1.39 29.82
N GLU A 260 6.01 -0.35 30.56
CA GLU A 260 4.81 -0.31 31.39
C GLU A 260 3.59 0.14 30.58
N LEU A 261 2.45 -0.51 30.79
CA LEU A 261 1.19 -0.15 30.13
C LEU A 261 0.68 1.18 30.67
N VAL A 262 0.58 2.19 29.78
CA VAL A 262 0.19 3.56 30.14
C VAL A 262 -1.27 3.84 29.79
N ALA A 263 -1.73 3.37 28.62
CA ALA A 263 -3.07 3.67 28.14
C ALA A 263 -3.63 2.54 27.26
N ARG A 264 -4.96 2.54 27.12
CA ARG A 264 -5.71 1.68 26.22
C ARG A 264 -6.70 2.53 25.45
N TYR A 265 -6.72 2.38 24.14
CA TYR A 265 -7.62 3.10 23.25
C TYR A 265 -8.55 2.10 22.57
N PRO A 266 -9.87 2.31 22.59
CA PRO A 266 -10.78 1.45 21.85
C PRO A 266 -10.48 1.56 20.35
N LEU A 267 -10.45 0.42 19.66
CA LEU A 267 -10.38 0.40 18.22
C LEU A 267 -11.80 0.36 17.66
N PRO A 268 -12.11 1.17 16.63
CA PRO A 268 -13.29 0.87 15.84
C PRO A 268 -13.17 -0.55 15.30
N SER A 269 -14.27 -1.23 15.14
CA SER A 269 -14.43 -2.68 14.91
C SER A 269 -13.74 -3.27 13.66
N LEU A 270 -12.77 -2.59 13.10
CA LEU A 270 -12.04 -3.01 11.90
C LEU A 270 -10.59 -3.37 12.25
N PRO A 271 -10.12 -4.57 11.87
CA PRO A 271 -8.75 -4.98 12.09
C PRO A 271 -7.79 -4.13 11.27
N ALA A 272 -6.68 -3.75 11.86
CA ALA A 272 -5.57 -3.14 11.17
C ALA A 272 -4.43 -4.14 10.98
N PHE A 273 -3.75 -4.07 9.84
CA PHE A 273 -2.65 -4.96 9.48
C PHE A 273 -1.28 -4.27 9.48
N GLY A 274 -1.25 -2.96 9.57
CA GLY A 274 -0.04 -2.16 9.65
C GLY A 274 -0.28 -0.94 10.51
N LEU A 275 0.75 -0.54 11.22
CA LEU A 275 0.74 0.55 12.17
C LEU A 275 2.03 1.35 12.04
N HIS A 276 1.95 2.62 11.69
CA HIS A 276 3.11 3.50 11.58
C HIS A 276 2.81 4.91 12.10
N PHE A 277 3.86 5.60 12.54
CA PHE A 277 3.80 7.04 12.77
C PHE A 277 4.23 7.78 11.50
N TRP A 278 3.50 8.81 11.13
CA TRP A 278 3.74 9.60 9.94
C TRP A 278 3.49 11.07 10.22
N LYS A 279 4.54 11.88 10.27
CA LYS A 279 4.45 13.33 10.56
C LYS A 279 3.63 13.66 11.81
N GLY A 280 3.79 12.88 12.87
CA GLY A 280 2.99 13.02 14.08
C GLY A 280 1.58 12.43 14.01
N TYR A 281 1.17 11.91 12.85
CA TYR A 281 -0.09 11.17 12.69
C TYR A 281 0.10 9.70 12.98
N PHE A 282 -0.97 9.09 13.42
CA PHE A 282 -1.07 7.66 13.66
C PHE A 282 -1.71 6.97 12.45
N ALA A 283 -0.91 6.36 11.59
CA ALA A 283 -1.36 5.74 10.35
C ALA A 283 -1.65 4.26 10.53
N VAL A 284 -2.78 3.82 10.01
CA VAL A 284 -3.32 2.47 10.16
C VAL A 284 -3.83 1.95 8.82
N LEU A 285 -3.40 0.75 8.47
CA LEU A 285 -3.93 0.04 7.32
C LEU A 285 -5.16 -0.78 7.74
N VAL A 286 -6.33 -0.35 7.33
CA VAL A 286 -7.60 -0.98 7.66
C VAL A 286 -8.02 -1.94 6.57
N PHE A 287 -8.25 -3.20 6.94
CA PHE A 287 -8.76 -4.24 6.04
C PHE A 287 -10.24 -4.52 6.36
N PRO A 288 -11.14 -4.59 5.36
CA PRO A 288 -12.52 -4.92 5.62
C PRO A 288 -12.64 -6.37 6.05
N HIS A 289 -13.18 -6.60 7.21
CA HIS A 289 -13.68 -7.90 7.57
C HIS A 289 -15.06 -8.13 6.97
N LEU A 290 -15.29 -9.37 6.59
CA LEU A 290 -16.63 -9.93 6.44
C LEU A 290 -17.32 -9.94 7.81
N PHE A 291 -17.76 -8.78 8.29
CA PHE A 291 -18.69 -8.74 9.40
C PHE A 291 -20.11 -8.92 8.90
N THR A 292 -20.87 -9.62 9.71
CA THR A 292 -22.21 -10.17 9.52
C THR A 292 -23.30 -9.14 9.21
N ASP A 293 -23.01 -7.86 9.08
CA ASP A 293 -24.01 -6.79 8.98
C ASP A 293 -24.06 -6.06 7.64
N GLY A 294 -23.41 -6.56 6.60
CA GLY A 294 -23.67 -6.12 5.22
C GLY A 294 -23.02 -4.81 4.78
N ASP A 295 -22.35 -4.07 5.66
CA ASP A 295 -21.61 -2.86 5.29
C ASP A 295 -20.17 -3.21 4.86
N TRP A 296 -20.00 -3.42 3.58
CA TRP A 296 -18.67 -3.55 2.96
C TRP A 296 -17.94 -2.22 3.01
N GLN A 297 -17.00 -2.08 3.91
CA GLN A 297 -16.05 -0.97 3.85
C GLN A 297 -14.84 -1.39 3.02
N ALA A 298 -14.53 -0.62 1.97
CA ALA A 298 -13.33 -0.85 1.16
C ALA A 298 -12.04 -0.78 2.00
N PRO A 299 -11.00 -1.58 1.66
CA PRO A 299 -9.68 -1.47 2.29
C PRO A 299 -9.14 -0.06 2.14
N ARG A 300 -8.51 0.47 3.20
CA ARG A 300 -8.01 1.84 3.20
C ARG A 300 -6.85 2.04 4.15
N LEU A 301 -5.97 2.97 3.81
CA LEU A 301 -4.99 3.52 4.73
C LEU A 301 -5.55 4.80 5.34
N VAL A 302 -5.58 4.87 6.67
CA VAL A 302 -6.14 6.01 7.41
C VAL A 302 -5.09 6.59 8.34
N ALA A 303 -4.89 7.90 8.30
CA ALA A 303 -4.07 8.61 9.27
C ALA A 303 -4.97 9.40 10.22
N TYR A 304 -4.73 9.26 11.52
CA TYR A 304 -5.43 9.92 12.60
C TYR A 304 -4.52 10.90 13.32
N SER A 305 -5.09 11.93 13.93
CA SER A 305 -4.36 12.93 14.71
C SER A 305 -3.72 12.38 16.00
N GLY A 306 -4.18 11.21 16.47
CA GLY A 306 -3.66 10.57 17.67
C GLY A 306 -4.09 9.11 17.79
N PRO A 307 -3.59 8.41 18.81
CA PRO A 307 -3.89 7.00 19.03
C PRO A 307 -5.35 6.74 19.42
N GLU A 308 -6.06 7.74 19.95
CA GLU A 308 -7.50 7.71 20.25
C GLU A 308 -8.37 7.59 18.98
N ARG A 309 -7.77 7.73 17.82
CA ARG A 309 -8.44 7.64 16.52
C ARG A 309 -9.70 8.52 16.44
N GLY A 310 -9.56 9.76 16.84
CA GLY A 310 -10.61 10.76 16.73
C GLY A 310 -10.97 11.07 15.28
N GLU A 311 -10.60 12.23 14.79
CA GLU A 311 -10.83 12.61 13.39
C GLU A 311 -9.77 12.03 12.47
N ALA A 312 -10.22 11.43 11.35
CA ALA A 312 -9.33 10.98 10.29
C ALA A 312 -8.80 12.20 9.51
N VAL A 313 -7.50 12.38 9.53
CA VAL A 313 -6.82 13.49 8.83
C VAL A 313 -6.61 13.17 7.36
N MET A 314 -6.31 11.91 7.06
CA MET A 314 -6.11 11.43 5.69
C MET A 314 -6.75 10.05 5.53
N ILE A 315 -7.38 9.81 4.38
CA ILE A 315 -7.93 8.50 3.99
C ILE A 315 -7.53 8.24 2.54
N MET A 316 -6.86 7.12 2.30
CA MET A 316 -6.38 6.68 1.00
C MET A 316 -6.95 5.31 0.65
N GLY A 317 -7.20 5.03 -0.64
CA GLY A 317 -7.79 3.76 -1.08
C GLY A 317 -9.31 3.71 -0.93
N ARG A 318 -10.01 4.82 -1.15
CA ARG A 318 -11.46 4.95 -0.98
C ARG A 318 -12.29 4.20 -2.02
N ASP A 319 -13.59 4.10 -1.73
CA ASP A 319 -14.67 3.53 -2.52
C ASP A 319 -14.80 4.19 -3.92
N PRO A 320 -14.99 3.38 -4.99
CA PRO A 320 -15.22 3.86 -6.36
C PRO A 320 -16.47 4.74 -6.54
N ALA A 321 -17.37 4.77 -5.57
CA ALA A 321 -18.53 5.68 -5.62
C ALA A 321 -18.17 7.15 -5.40
N SER A 322 -16.94 7.49 -5.00
CA SER A 322 -16.49 8.87 -4.92
C SER A 322 -15.98 9.33 -6.29
N PRO A 323 -16.52 10.44 -6.84
CA PRO A 323 -16.09 11.00 -8.13
C PRO A 323 -14.59 11.36 -8.19
N GLU A 324 -13.96 11.54 -7.04
CA GLU A 324 -12.54 11.88 -6.91
C GLU A 324 -11.61 10.65 -7.03
N ASP A 325 -12.14 9.45 -6.88
CA ASP A 325 -11.38 8.20 -6.84
C ASP A 325 -11.46 7.36 -8.13
N SER A 326 -11.96 7.93 -9.21
CA SER A 326 -12.27 7.23 -10.47
C SER A 326 -11.06 6.69 -11.26
N GLY A 327 -9.88 6.60 -10.65
CA GLY A 327 -8.66 6.44 -11.41
C GLY A 327 -7.70 5.31 -11.07
N GLY A 328 -7.97 4.39 -10.16
CA GLY A 328 -7.06 3.25 -9.95
C GLY A 328 -6.42 3.12 -8.57
N GLY A 329 -6.70 4.01 -7.65
CA GLY A 329 -6.18 3.99 -6.27
C GLY A 329 -6.95 3.08 -5.31
N LEU A 330 -7.81 2.21 -5.80
CA LEU A 330 -8.55 1.27 -4.96
C LEU A 330 -7.64 0.18 -4.44
N LEU A 331 -7.51 0.09 -3.13
CA LEU A 331 -6.90 -1.06 -2.50
C LEU A 331 -7.83 -2.26 -2.58
N ARG A 332 -7.27 -3.43 -2.84
CA ARG A 332 -8.02 -4.70 -2.96
C ARG A 332 -7.70 -5.65 -1.82
N GLN A 333 -6.42 -5.93 -1.61
CA GLN A 333 -5.92 -6.84 -0.59
C GLN A 333 -4.61 -6.31 -0.03
N PRO A 334 -4.66 -5.15 0.68
CA PRO A 334 -3.46 -4.54 1.21
C PRO A 334 -2.88 -5.38 2.35
N LEU A 335 -1.57 -5.56 2.36
CA LEU A 335 -0.85 -6.39 3.31
C LEU A 335 -0.02 -5.58 4.30
N ASP A 336 0.59 -4.50 3.83
CA ASP A 336 1.51 -3.68 4.61
C ASP A 336 1.71 -2.32 3.93
N PHE A 337 2.32 -1.37 4.62
CA PHE A 337 2.65 -0.07 4.02
C PHE A 337 3.91 0.55 4.60
N ALA A 338 4.54 1.39 3.80
CA ALA A 338 5.65 2.24 4.21
C ALA A 338 5.35 3.70 3.87
N VAL A 339 5.95 4.64 4.58
CA VAL A 339 5.73 6.07 4.39
C VAL A 339 7.04 6.80 4.08
N ASP A 340 6.95 7.79 3.23
CA ASP A 340 7.99 8.78 3.01
C ASP A 340 7.51 10.12 3.56
N GLU A 341 8.05 10.50 4.70
CA GLU A 341 7.69 11.74 5.37
C GLU A 341 8.11 12.98 4.58
N ALA A 342 9.25 12.92 3.89
CA ALA A 342 9.77 14.07 3.15
C ALA A 342 8.87 14.43 1.96
N THR A 343 8.43 13.44 1.20
CA THR A 343 7.59 13.64 0.01
C THR A 343 6.09 13.47 0.28
N SER A 344 5.70 13.10 1.51
CA SER A 344 4.31 12.79 1.89
C SER A 344 3.69 11.66 1.04
N ARG A 345 4.50 10.65 0.68
CA ARG A 345 4.07 9.46 -0.04
C ARG A 345 3.81 8.31 0.90
N ALA A 346 2.78 7.52 0.60
CA ALA A 346 2.52 6.23 1.20
C ALA A 346 2.60 5.14 0.13
N PHE A 347 3.35 4.09 0.42
CA PHE A 347 3.54 2.92 -0.44
C PHE A 347 2.79 1.77 0.19
N VAL A 348 1.69 1.34 -0.41
CA VAL A 348 0.86 0.26 0.11
C VAL A 348 1.11 -1.00 -0.71
N LEU A 349 1.59 -2.05 -0.05
CA LEU A 349 1.73 -3.36 -0.66
C LEU A 349 0.36 -4.01 -0.78
N ASP A 350 -0.08 -4.28 -2.00
CA ASP A 350 -1.42 -4.81 -2.27
C ASP A 350 -1.35 -6.11 -3.08
N ALA A 351 -1.75 -7.22 -2.44
CA ALA A 351 -1.75 -8.52 -3.08
C ALA A 351 -2.76 -8.62 -4.23
N GLY A 352 -3.87 -7.90 -4.16
CA GLY A 352 -4.88 -7.88 -5.21
C GLY A 352 -4.43 -7.16 -6.48
N HIS A 353 -3.41 -6.29 -6.37
CA HIS A 353 -2.72 -5.67 -7.49
C HIS A 353 -1.41 -6.39 -7.85
N SER A 354 -0.97 -7.35 -7.01
CA SER A 354 0.35 -7.99 -7.13
C SER A 354 1.49 -6.96 -7.21
N GLY A 355 1.40 -5.90 -6.40
CA GLY A 355 2.33 -4.79 -6.48
C GLY A 355 2.19 -3.78 -5.35
N VAL A 356 2.72 -2.60 -5.61
CA VAL A 356 2.70 -1.47 -4.70
C VAL A 356 1.83 -0.35 -5.27
N VAL A 357 0.87 0.11 -4.48
CA VAL A 357 0.01 1.27 -4.78
C VAL A 357 0.56 2.47 -4.03
N VAL A 358 0.80 3.56 -4.73
CA VAL A 358 1.42 4.76 -4.17
C VAL A 358 0.41 5.89 -4.10
N PHE A 359 0.34 6.50 -2.93
CA PHE A 359 -0.47 7.69 -2.68
C PHE A 359 0.43 8.86 -2.30
N ARG A 360 -0.01 10.08 -2.64
CA ARG A 360 0.55 11.33 -2.14
C ARG A 360 -0.57 12.17 -1.56
N HIS A 361 -0.47 12.53 -0.28
CA HIS A 361 -1.59 13.09 0.47
C HIS A 361 -2.79 12.12 0.42
N ASN A 362 -3.95 12.54 -0.04
CA ASN A 362 -5.15 11.68 -0.17
C ASN A 362 -5.38 11.18 -1.60
N ARG A 363 -4.40 11.35 -2.51
CA ARG A 363 -4.59 11.07 -3.93
C ARG A 363 -3.76 9.88 -4.37
N PHE A 364 -4.36 9.04 -5.19
CA PHE A 364 -3.63 8.03 -5.94
C PHE A 364 -2.60 8.69 -6.84
N LEU A 365 -1.38 8.18 -6.79
CA LEU A 365 -0.28 8.66 -7.61
C LEU A 365 0.03 7.69 -8.74
N THR A 366 0.32 6.45 -8.37
CA THR A 366 0.71 5.39 -9.31
C THR A 366 0.59 4.02 -8.65
N SER A 367 0.75 2.98 -9.46
CA SER A 367 1.00 1.62 -8.99
C SER A 367 2.06 0.95 -9.85
N TRP A 368 2.83 0.05 -9.28
CA TRP A 368 3.85 -0.71 -9.98
C TRP A 368 3.95 -2.13 -9.42
N GLY A 369 4.50 -3.03 -10.23
CA GLY A 369 4.58 -4.45 -9.97
C GLY A 369 3.62 -5.27 -10.82
N LYS A 370 3.82 -6.57 -10.84
CA LYS A 370 2.99 -7.54 -11.54
C LYS A 370 3.11 -8.92 -10.88
N ALA A 371 2.13 -9.78 -11.11
CA ALA A 371 2.20 -11.16 -10.65
C ALA A 371 3.31 -11.94 -11.39
N GLY A 372 4.09 -12.73 -10.67
CA GLY A 372 5.11 -13.59 -11.25
C GLY A 372 6.24 -13.95 -10.30
N ASP A 373 7.19 -14.72 -10.84
CA ASP A 373 8.40 -15.19 -10.15
C ASP A 373 9.68 -14.51 -10.65
N GLN A 374 9.60 -13.77 -11.76
CA GLN A 374 10.71 -13.01 -12.31
C GLN A 374 11.07 -11.84 -11.39
N GLU A 375 12.26 -11.29 -11.55
CA GLU A 375 12.68 -10.07 -10.85
C GLU A 375 11.78 -8.89 -11.22
N GLY A 376 11.42 -8.08 -10.23
CA GLY A 376 10.44 -6.99 -10.38
C GLY A 376 8.97 -7.44 -10.42
N ALA A 377 8.70 -8.76 -10.39
CA ALA A 377 7.36 -9.32 -10.21
C ALA A 377 7.20 -9.86 -8.80
N PHE A 378 5.97 -10.12 -8.35
CA PHE A 378 5.65 -10.49 -6.97
C PHE A 378 4.69 -11.66 -6.87
N ARG A 379 4.84 -12.43 -5.81
CA ARG A 379 3.93 -13.50 -5.44
C ARG A 379 3.57 -13.39 -3.97
N PHE A 380 2.49 -12.70 -3.68
CA PHE A 380 1.98 -12.47 -2.32
C PHE A 380 0.90 -13.47 -1.90
N SER A 381 0.44 -14.31 -2.81
CA SER A 381 -0.57 -15.34 -2.54
C SER A 381 0.03 -16.73 -2.72
N GLY A 382 -0.15 -17.58 -1.72
CA GLY A 382 0.23 -18.99 -1.72
C GLY A 382 -0.88 -19.91 -2.21
N ALA A 383 -0.64 -21.21 -2.11
CA ALA A 383 -1.70 -22.22 -2.28
C ALA A 383 -2.73 -22.08 -1.13
N ALA A 384 -3.93 -22.59 -1.37
CA ALA A 384 -4.91 -22.66 -0.31
C ALA A 384 -4.46 -23.68 0.75
N GLU A 385 -4.45 -23.25 1.99
CA GLU A 385 -4.06 -24.05 3.16
C GLU A 385 -5.24 -24.16 4.14
N VAL A 386 -5.21 -25.20 4.96
CA VAL A 386 -6.13 -25.31 6.09
C VAL A 386 -5.58 -24.45 7.22
N VAL A 387 -6.25 -23.37 7.51
CA VAL A 387 -5.89 -22.44 8.58
C VAL A 387 -6.91 -22.57 9.70
N GLU A 388 -6.43 -22.78 10.92
CA GLU A 388 -7.27 -22.86 12.11
C GLU A 388 -7.35 -21.49 12.78
N ASP A 389 -8.55 -20.99 12.96
CA ASP A 389 -8.81 -19.75 13.69
C ASP A 389 -8.54 -19.96 15.19
N LEU A 390 -7.69 -19.11 15.76
CA LEU A 390 -7.27 -19.23 17.16
C LEU A 390 -8.37 -18.97 18.19
N LEU A 391 -9.37 -18.18 17.83
CA LEU A 391 -10.44 -17.80 18.73
C LEU A 391 -11.55 -18.84 18.74
N THR A 392 -11.88 -19.36 17.58
CA THR A 392 -13.02 -20.28 17.40
C THR A 392 -12.61 -21.74 17.30
N GLY A 393 -11.33 -22.01 17.01
CA GLY A 393 -10.85 -23.36 16.69
C GLY A 393 -11.36 -23.90 15.36
N ALA A 394 -12.09 -23.09 14.59
CA ALA A 394 -12.62 -23.51 13.30
C ALA A 394 -11.51 -23.59 12.25
N ALA A 395 -11.44 -24.73 11.55
CA ALA A 395 -10.53 -24.92 10.43
C ALA A 395 -11.24 -24.62 9.12
N ALA A 396 -10.63 -23.80 8.27
CA ALA A 396 -11.14 -23.49 6.94
C ALA A 396 -10.01 -23.52 5.91
N GLN A 397 -10.31 -24.03 4.72
CA GLN A 397 -9.37 -23.93 3.60
C GLN A 397 -9.45 -22.52 3.02
N ARG A 398 -8.34 -21.80 3.09
CA ARG A 398 -8.26 -20.41 2.61
C ARG A 398 -6.97 -20.17 1.84
N GLN A 399 -7.03 -19.27 0.88
CA GLN A 399 -5.82 -18.77 0.22
C GLN A 399 -5.07 -17.89 1.21
N VAL A 400 -3.84 -18.28 1.52
CA VAL A 400 -2.98 -17.51 2.41
C VAL A 400 -2.27 -16.41 1.64
N MET A 401 -2.18 -15.24 2.26
CA MET A 401 -1.52 -14.06 1.69
C MET A 401 -0.52 -13.52 2.72
N ALA A 402 0.65 -13.13 2.24
CA ALA A 402 1.66 -12.49 3.06
C ALA A 402 2.58 -11.61 2.20
N GLY A 403 3.13 -10.60 2.82
CA GLY A 403 4.07 -9.67 2.22
C GLY A 403 4.39 -8.56 3.22
N GLY A 404 5.51 -7.90 3.02
CA GLY A 404 5.90 -6.75 3.84
C GLY A 404 6.61 -5.71 2.98
N ILE A 405 6.55 -4.46 3.38
CA ILE A 405 7.23 -3.37 2.71
C ILE A 405 7.84 -2.42 3.76
N ALA A 406 9.09 -2.02 3.54
CA ALA A 406 9.71 -0.96 4.33
C ALA A 406 10.51 -0.03 3.44
N ARG A 407 10.77 1.16 3.97
CA ARG A 407 11.59 2.18 3.33
C ARG A 407 12.72 2.58 4.25
N ASP A 408 13.94 2.73 3.69
CA ASP A 408 15.06 3.29 4.45
C ASP A 408 15.12 4.83 4.34
N GLN A 409 16.02 5.43 5.09
CA GLN A 409 16.21 6.89 5.10
C GLN A 409 16.79 7.45 3.80
N GLU A 410 17.42 6.61 2.97
CA GLU A 410 17.93 7.00 1.64
C GLU A 410 16.85 6.90 0.55
N GLY A 411 15.67 6.38 0.89
CA GLY A 411 14.53 6.31 -0.01
C GLY A 411 14.32 4.94 -0.67
N TYR A 412 15.22 3.98 -0.46
CA TYR A 412 15.05 2.65 -1.02
C TYR A 412 13.87 1.92 -0.39
N LEU A 413 13.12 1.23 -1.23
CA LEU A 413 12.01 0.37 -0.83
C LEU A 413 12.46 -1.08 -0.82
N TYR A 414 12.10 -1.78 0.24
CA TYR A 414 12.36 -3.21 0.41
C TYR A 414 11.03 -3.95 0.46
N VAL A 415 10.86 -4.94 -0.39
CA VAL A 415 9.62 -5.72 -0.49
C VAL A 415 9.90 -7.19 -0.19
N ALA A 416 9.20 -7.72 0.80
CA ALA A 416 9.16 -9.14 1.09
C ALA A 416 8.21 -9.83 0.10
N ASP A 417 8.79 -10.48 -0.89
CA ASP A 417 8.10 -11.25 -1.93
C ASP A 417 7.97 -12.70 -1.44
N THR A 418 6.95 -12.91 -0.58
CA THR A 418 6.85 -14.05 0.34
C THR A 418 6.93 -15.40 -0.36
N PHE A 419 6.08 -15.65 -1.35
CA PHE A 419 5.97 -16.96 -1.98
C PHE A 419 7.01 -17.20 -3.09
N ASN A 420 7.83 -16.18 -3.38
CA ASN A 420 9.07 -16.32 -4.13
C ASN A 420 10.29 -16.46 -3.20
N ASN A 421 10.09 -16.42 -1.89
CA ASN A 421 11.11 -16.57 -0.83
C ASN A 421 12.32 -15.65 -1.02
N ARG A 422 12.04 -14.36 -1.27
CA ARG A 422 13.06 -13.34 -1.53
C ARG A 422 12.68 -11.97 -0.99
N ILE A 423 13.69 -11.12 -0.86
CA ILE A 423 13.52 -9.67 -0.71
C ILE A 423 13.96 -9.01 -2.01
N GLN A 424 13.21 -8.02 -2.46
CA GLN A 424 13.57 -7.17 -3.58
C GLN A 424 13.72 -5.74 -3.09
N LYS A 425 14.85 -5.11 -3.43
CA LYS A 425 15.15 -3.71 -3.12
C LYS A 425 15.00 -2.87 -4.38
N PHE A 426 14.28 -1.78 -4.26
CA PHE A 426 14.02 -0.84 -5.35
C PHE A 426 14.62 0.53 -5.03
N GLY A 427 14.96 1.28 -6.07
CA GLY A 427 15.46 2.64 -5.98
C GLY A 427 14.44 3.61 -5.37
N PRO A 428 14.91 4.76 -4.88
CA PRO A 428 14.09 5.77 -4.20
C PRO A 428 13.03 6.42 -5.08
#